data_a4d71cc5869e8d5d1dd13905787b8b7f
#
_entry.id   a4d71cc5869e8d5d1dd13905787b8b7f
#
_cell.length_a   1.000
_cell.length_b   1.000
_cell.length_c   1.000
_cell.angle_alpha   90.00
_cell.angle_beta   90.00
_cell.angle_gamma   90.00
#
_symmetry.space_group_name_H-M   'P 1'
#
loop_
_entity.id
_entity.type
_entity.pdbx_description
1 polymer ?
#
loop_
_entity_poly.entity_id
_entity_poly.type
_entity_poly.pdbx_seq_one_letter_code
_entity_poly.pdbx_strand_id
1 'polypeptide(L)'
;MILNRFFINVLARVALIVLTSVLLGIVLQHLDRGYYYTLSGMIFLIVLQTLLLVNQVNKTNTDLEKFFSSAQNNDSSVRFPENTKNSSFKKLHDRMNDLNTIIQSVKIENEKTSQFLQTVVDHVDIGLLSFDENGRIEIYNRVAKRYLNVQQTRQLLSLKIANDEMFKIISTINPGQEILHKMIINNHLQSILIKAIELKFESNTIKLVSFQDITNELDKKELDSWQRLIRVLTHEIMNSISPITSLTTVISGYFKKKDDDSQVPLEVIDHQIISKTLSGLNTIEETGKGLLGFVDKYRSLTSLPKPDLSKFTIDSLFRKCKLLMESNISNYIKIILSVNPEDITMVADYAQVEQILINLIKNAAEALSDKKNGTIHLKAFRADDGTIIQVEDNGIGISGDIIEDIFVPFYTTKESGSGIGLSLSKQIMQNHDGTISVNSAPGKGSEFTLKFQL
;
A
#
# COMPACT_ATOMS: atom_id res chain seq x y z
N MET A 1 16.52 -55.31 15.06
CA MET A 1 17.53 -56.25 14.56
C MET A 1 18.98 -55.85 14.85
N ILE A 2 19.34 -54.57 14.94
CA ILE A 2 20.71 -54.05 15.20
C ILE A 2 21.09 -54.21 16.67
N LEU A 3 20.19 -53.93 17.61
CA LEU A 3 20.39 -54.17 19.04
C LEU A 3 20.69 -55.61 19.37
N ASN A 4 20.15 -56.55 18.60
CA ASN A 4 20.32 -57.98 18.84
C ASN A 4 21.77 -58.47 18.64
N ARG A 5 22.53 -58.00 17.64
CA ARG A 5 23.92 -58.46 17.43
C ARG A 5 24.93 -57.86 18.39
N PHE A 6 24.78 -56.56 18.75
CA PHE A 6 25.63 -55.97 19.77
C PHE A 6 25.38 -56.65 21.11
N PHE A 7 24.11 -56.79 21.48
CA PHE A 7 23.69 -57.50 22.70
C PHE A 7 24.17 -58.95 22.71
N ILE A 8 24.06 -59.68 21.58
CA ILE A 8 24.56 -61.03 21.43
C ILE A 8 26.09 -61.09 21.64
N ASN A 9 26.87 -60.14 21.07
CA ASN A 9 28.31 -60.11 21.22
C ASN A 9 28.72 -59.75 22.68
N VAL A 10 28.04 -58.82 23.33
CA VAL A 10 28.26 -58.50 24.73
C VAL A 10 27.87 -59.66 25.61
N LEU A 11 26.68 -60.28 25.35
CA LEU A 11 26.21 -61.43 26.08
C LEU A 11 27.16 -62.64 25.91
N ALA A 12 27.64 -62.91 24.68
CA ALA A 12 28.61 -63.94 24.41
C ALA A 12 29.93 -63.75 25.21
N ARG A 13 30.43 -62.51 25.29
CA ARG A 13 31.64 -62.16 26.05
C ARG A 13 31.38 -62.30 27.57
N VAL A 14 30.23 -61.82 28.04
CA VAL A 14 29.85 -62.04 29.45
C VAL A 14 29.70 -63.52 29.79
N ALA A 15 29.07 -64.31 28.91
CA ALA A 15 28.97 -65.77 29.09
C ALA A 15 30.35 -66.43 29.12
N LEU A 16 31.30 -65.95 28.26
CA LEU A 16 32.66 -66.47 28.25
C LEU A 16 33.41 -66.12 29.53
N ILE A 17 33.23 -64.91 30.08
CA ILE A 17 33.78 -64.51 31.39
C ILE A 17 33.19 -65.38 32.49
N VAL A 18 31.88 -65.60 32.49
CA VAL A 18 31.21 -66.45 33.45
C VAL A 18 31.73 -67.89 33.39
N LEU A 19 31.87 -68.44 32.16
CA LEU A 19 32.38 -69.81 31.94
C LEU A 19 33.83 -69.93 32.49
N THR A 20 34.69 -68.96 32.16
CA THR A 20 36.08 -68.97 32.62
C THR A 20 36.15 -68.78 34.15
N SER A 21 35.25 -68.02 34.76
CA SER A 21 35.14 -67.87 36.23
C SER A 21 34.68 -69.15 36.94
N VAL A 22 33.73 -69.86 36.32
CA VAL A 22 33.29 -71.20 36.83
C VAL A 22 34.44 -72.21 36.75
N LEU A 23 35.16 -72.25 35.65
CA LEU A 23 36.31 -73.11 35.47
C LEU A 23 37.42 -72.78 36.49
N LEU A 24 37.64 -71.47 36.77
CA LEU A 24 38.55 -71.05 37.82
C LEU A 24 38.15 -71.57 39.17
N GLY A 25 36.85 -71.53 39.52
CA GLY A 25 36.33 -72.07 40.77
C GLY A 25 36.60 -73.57 40.93
N ILE A 26 36.47 -74.36 39.83
CA ILE A 26 36.78 -75.78 39.83
C ILE A 26 38.28 -76.06 40.04
N VAL A 27 39.15 -75.25 39.40
CA VAL A 27 40.61 -75.39 39.57
C VAL A 27 41.02 -74.99 41.01
N LEU A 28 40.39 -74.02 41.62
CA LEU A 28 40.60 -73.61 43.04
C LEU A 28 40.31 -74.77 44.02
N GLN A 29 39.31 -75.61 43.76
CA GLN A 29 38.98 -76.76 44.61
C GLN A 29 40.06 -77.87 44.56
N HIS A 30 40.93 -77.89 43.56
CA HIS A 30 41.99 -78.82 43.36
C HIS A 30 43.40 -78.26 43.50
N LEU A 31 43.56 -77.21 44.28
CA LEU A 31 44.80 -76.46 44.45
C LEU A 31 45.97 -77.32 45.04
N ASP A 32 45.67 -78.35 45.78
CA ASP A 32 46.65 -79.27 46.41
C ASP A 32 47.45 -80.11 45.37
N ARG A 33 47.05 -80.09 44.10
CA ARG A 33 47.69 -80.84 43.00
C ARG A 33 48.70 -80.06 42.18
N GLY A 34 49.12 -78.81 42.58
CA GLY A 34 50.14 -78.06 41.88
C GLY A 34 49.71 -77.28 40.66
N TYR A 35 48.42 -76.90 40.53
CA TYR A 35 47.86 -76.20 39.33
C TYR A 35 48.06 -74.61 39.41
N TYR A 36 49.09 -74.14 40.05
CA TYR A 36 49.35 -72.68 40.22
C TYR A 36 49.49 -71.91 38.94
N TYR A 37 50.13 -72.51 37.87
CA TYR A 37 50.27 -71.86 36.56
C TYR A 37 48.95 -71.76 35.79
N THR A 38 48.10 -72.78 35.91
CA THR A 38 46.74 -72.74 35.31
C THR A 38 45.85 -71.72 36.01
N LEU A 39 45.95 -71.57 37.31
CA LEU A 39 45.25 -70.56 38.08
C LEU A 39 45.65 -69.14 37.63
N SER A 40 46.96 -68.84 37.55
CA SER A 40 47.43 -67.51 37.09
C SER A 40 47.05 -67.25 35.66
N GLY A 41 47.10 -68.21 34.76
CA GLY A 41 46.60 -68.10 33.37
C GLY A 41 45.13 -67.77 33.24
N MET A 42 44.27 -68.43 34.07
CA MET A 42 42.83 -68.17 34.08
C MET A 42 42.49 -66.77 34.62
N ILE A 43 43.15 -66.30 35.69
CA ILE A 43 42.98 -64.97 36.19
C ILE A 43 43.39 -63.93 35.15
N PHE A 44 44.53 -64.15 34.47
CA PHE A 44 44.96 -63.27 33.40
C PHE A 44 43.93 -63.25 32.24
N LEU A 45 43.37 -64.41 31.87
CA LEU A 45 42.36 -64.48 30.84
C LEU A 45 41.09 -63.72 31.17
N ILE A 46 40.60 -63.83 32.40
CA ILE A 46 39.42 -63.06 32.90
C ILE A 46 39.68 -61.56 32.88
N VAL A 47 40.86 -61.16 33.36
CA VAL A 47 41.21 -59.73 33.32
C VAL A 47 41.29 -59.25 31.91
N LEU A 48 41.90 -59.96 30.99
CA LEU A 48 42.01 -59.62 29.59
C LEU A 48 40.62 -59.54 28.91
N GLN A 49 39.73 -60.48 29.15
CA GLN A 49 38.37 -60.49 28.61
C GLN A 49 37.57 -59.30 29.12
N THR A 50 37.67 -58.96 30.43
CA THR A 50 37.04 -57.79 31.04
C THR A 50 37.52 -56.50 30.44
N LEU A 51 38.85 -56.35 30.28
CA LEU A 51 39.44 -55.18 29.65
C LEU A 51 38.98 -54.99 28.19
N LEU A 52 38.90 -56.12 27.41
CA LEU A 52 38.39 -56.06 26.04
C LEU A 52 36.93 -55.69 25.98
N LEU A 53 36.09 -56.12 26.95
CA LEU A 53 34.69 -55.75 27.04
C LEU A 53 34.51 -54.25 27.35
N VAL A 54 35.22 -53.78 28.40
CA VAL A 54 35.21 -52.36 28.80
C VAL A 54 35.66 -51.44 27.66
N ASN A 55 36.76 -51.81 27.00
CA ASN A 55 37.27 -51.02 25.84
C ASN A 55 36.23 -50.98 24.70
N GLN A 56 35.51 -52.04 24.43
CA GLN A 56 34.47 -52.06 23.42
C GLN A 56 33.29 -51.14 23.75
N VAL A 57 32.84 -51.17 25.03
CA VAL A 57 31.73 -50.30 25.49
C VAL A 57 32.16 -48.82 25.52
N ASN A 58 33.36 -48.56 26.06
CA ASN A 58 33.89 -47.18 26.13
C ASN A 58 34.05 -46.55 24.74
N LYS A 59 34.53 -47.31 23.76
CA LYS A 59 34.67 -46.81 22.38
C LYS A 59 33.31 -46.36 21.80
N THR A 60 32.24 -47.12 22.07
CA THR A 60 30.89 -46.76 21.61
C THR A 60 30.38 -45.48 22.28
N ASN A 61 30.58 -45.39 23.61
CA ASN A 61 30.17 -44.17 24.33
C ASN A 61 30.93 -42.95 23.85
N THR A 62 32.25 -43.07 23.61
CA THR A 62 33.07 -41.96 23.09
C THR A 62 32.62 -41.54 21.69
N ASP A 63 32.26 -42.46 20.80
CA ASP A 63 31.77 -42.13 19.45
C ASP A 63 30.39 -41.43 19.50
N LEU A 64 29.49 -41.85 20.43
CA LEU A 64 28.21 -41.20 20.68
C LEU A 64 28.41 -39.80 21.28
N GLU A 65 29.30 -39.64 22.27
CA GLU A 65 29.60 -38.35 22.88
C GLU A 65 30.14 -37.36 21.85
N LYS A 66 31.07 -37.79 21.01
CA LYS A 66 31.59 -36.97 19.88
C LYS A 66 30.46 -36.53 18.93
N PHE A 67 29.53 -37.44 18.59
CA PHE A 67 28.38 -37.10 17.74
C PHE A 67 27.50 -36.03 18.38
N PHE A 68 27.06 -36.24 19.62
CA PHE A 68 26.19 -35.28 20.30
C PHE A 68 26.88 -33.94 20.58
N SER A 69 28.18 -33.94 20.94
CA SER A 69 28.93 -32.71 21.14
C SER A 69 29.11 -31.93 19.80
N SER A 70 29.37 -32.64 18.71
CA SER A 70 29.46 -31.97 17.39
C SER A 70 28.10 -31.41 16.94
N ALA A 71 27.01 -32.13 17.15
CA ALA A 71 25.65 -31.67 16.87
C ALA A 71 25.28 -30.45 17.73
N GLN A 72 25.62 -30.46 19.03
CA GLN A 72 25.39 -29.33 19.95
C GLN A 72 26.20 -28.09 19.58
N ASN A 73 27.44 -28.27 19.13
CA ASN A 73 28.32 -27.18 18.72
C ASN A 73 28.10 -26.74 17.25
N ASN A 74 27.05 -27.22 16.60
CA ASN A 74 26.79 -26.93 15.19
C ASN A 74 27.91 -27.38 14.23
N ASP A 75 28.75 -28.30 14.63
CA ASP A 75 29.83 -28.83 13.82
C ASP A 75 29.43 -30.16 13.15
N SER A 76 28.86 -30.05 11.94
CA SER A 76 28.47 -31.19 11.13
C SER A 76 29.59 -31.77 10.26
N SER A 77 30.86 -31.32 10.46
CA SER A 77 32.02 -31.80 9.70
C SER A 77 32.55 -33.16 10.19
N VAL A 78 32.15 -33.59 11.38
CA VAL A 78 32.61 -34.86 11.97
C VAL A 78 32.05 -36.04 11.18
N ARG A 79 32.95 -36.86 10.60
CA ARG A 79 32.61 -38.12 9.93
C ARG A 79 33.11 -39.32 10.72
N PHE A 80 32.27 -40.31 10.84
CA PHE A 80 32.59 -41.57 11.49
C PHE A 80 33.12 -42.59 10.45
N PRO A 81 34.11 -43.43 10.82
CA PRO A 81 34.75 -44.37 9.88
C PRO A 81 33.75 -45.38 9.32
N GLU A 82 33.69 -45.48 7.99
CA GLU A 82 32.81 -46.42 7.28
C GLU A 82 33.34 -47.89 7.34
N ASN A 83 34.66 -48.06 7.56
CA ASN A 83 35.34 -49.38 7.60
C ASN A 83 35.60 -49.83 9.03
N THR A 84 34.55 -50.18 9.77
CA THR A 84 34.68 -50.89 11.03
C THR A 84 34.48 -52.41 10.82
N LYS A 85 35.45 -53.22 11.36
CA LYS A 85 35.39 -54.69 11.27
C LYS A 85 34.13 -55.30 11.91
N ASN A 86 33.37 -54.54 12.65
CA ASN A 86 32.19 -54.97 13.38
C ASN A 86 30.92 -54.45 12.72
N SER A 87 30.12 -55.33 12.13
CA SER A 87 28.89 -55.03 11.36
C SER A 87 27.86 -54.17 12.11
N SER A 88 27.81 -54.22 13.43
CA SER A 88 26.84 -53.46 14.25
C SER A 88 27.28 -51.97 14.40
N PHE A 89 28.58 -51.72 14.55
CA PHE A 89 29.14 -50.37 14.61
C PHE A 89 29.11 -49.68 13.25
N LYS A 90 29.33 -50.46 12.18
CA LYS A 90 29.22 -49.92 10.82
C LYS A 90 27.84 -49.30 10.60
N LYS A 91 26.77 -50.02 10.91
CA LYS A 91 25.40 -49.51 10.76
C LYS A 91 25.10 -48.27 11.63
N LEU A 92 25.66 -48.22 12.84
CA LEU A 92 25.52 -47.02 13.70
C LEU A 92 26.22 -45.83 13.08
N HIS A 93 27.49 -46.00 12.65
CA HIS A 93 28.28 -44.93 12.02
C HIS A 93 27.63 -44.46 10.72
N ASP A 94 27.12 -45.39 9.88
CA ASP A 94 26.40 -45.02 8.65
C ASP A 94 25.19 -44.12 8.97
N ARG A 95 24.38 -44.50 9.99
CA ARG A 95 23.22 -43.66 10.42
C ARG A 95 23.59 -42.32 11.01
N MET A 96 24.70 -42.26 11.75
CA MET A 96 25.21 -40.98 12.28
C MET A 96 25.72 -40.08 11.15
N ASN A 97 26.39 -40.66 10.14
CA ASN A 97 26.81 -39.92 8.94
C ASN A 97 25.61 -39.45 8.11
N ASP A 98 24.56 -40.29 7.96
CA ASP A 98 23.31 -39.92 7.27
C ASP A 98 22.65 -38.71 7.99
N LEU A 99 22.53 -38.76 9.32
CA LEU A 99 21.96 -37.66 10.12
C LEU A 99 22.80 -36.35 9.99
N ASN A 100 24.13 -36.46 10.07
CA ASN A 100 25.01 -35.30 9.84
C ASN A 100 24.80 -34.68 8.45
N THR A 101 24.64 -35.52 7.42
CA THR A 101 24.39 -35.04 6.06
C THR A 101 23.04 -34.31 5.97
N ILE A 102 21.98 -34.83 6.62
CA ILE A 102 20.67 -34.18 6.68
C ILE A 102 20.77 -32.84 7.42
N ILE A 103 21.40 -32.79 8.60
CA ILE A 103 21.58 -31.56 9.38
C ILE A 103 22.33 -30.53 8.53
N GLN A 104 23.39 -30.94 7.85
CA GLN A 104 24.17 -30.06 6.99
C GLN A 104 23.37 -29.54 5.81
N SER A 105 22.57 -30.40 5.15
CA SER A 105 21.72 -29.96 4.04
C SER A 105 20.67 -28.96 4.47
N VAL A 106 19.99 -29.17 5.61
CA VAL A 106 19.00 -28.24 6.18
C VAL A 106 19.66 -26.89 6.54
N LYS A 107 20.86 -26.94 7.15
CA LYS A 107 21.61 -25.70 7.48
C LYS A 107 21.95 -24.90 6.21
N ILE A 108 22.50 -25.56 5.19
CA ILE A 108 22.84 -24.90 3.91
C ILE A 108 21.59 -24.34 3.24
N GLU A 109 20.47 -25.07 3.27
CA GLU A 109 19.20 -24.59 2.70
C GLU A 109 18.67 -23.37 3.45
N ASN A 110 18.70 -23.38 4.79
CA ASN A 110 18.31 -22.23 5.61
C ASN A 110 19.23 -21.01 5.36
N GLU A 111 20.55 -21.21 5.27
CA GLU A 111 21.49 -20.14 4.94
C GLU A 111 21.22 -19.56 3.55
N LYS A 112 20.99 -20.41 2.54
CA LYS A 112 20.62 -19.97 1.19
C LYS A 112 19.32 -19.19 1.15
N THR A 113 18.29 -19.68 1.87
CA THR A 113 16.99 -19.01 1.97
C THR A 113 17.14 -17.65 2.64
N SER A 114 17.88 -17.58 3.75
CA SER A 114 18.15 -16.33 4.45
C SER A 114 18.91 -15.33 3.56
N GLN A 115 19.95 -15.77 2.86
CA GLN A 115 20.69 -14.91 1.91
C GLN A 115 19.83 -14.46 0.75
N PHE A 116 18.97 -15.34 0.21
CA PHE A 116 18.05 -14.99 -0.85
C PHE A 116 17.05 -13.92 -0.39
N LEU A 117 16.41 -14.10 0.77
CA LEU A 117 15.48 -13.12 1.34
C LEU A 117 16.17 -11.77 1.60
N GLN A 118 17.38 -11.78 2.18
CA GLN A 118 18.16 -10.56 2.40
C GLN A 118 18.47 -9.85 1.09
N THR A 119 18.84 -10.60 0.06
CA THR A 119 19.12 -10.05 -1.28
C THR A 119 17.86 -9.43 -1.89
N VAL A 120 16.71 -10.09 -1.78
CA VAL A 120 15.43 -9.54 -2.26
C VAL A 120 15.11 -8.24 -1.52
N VAL A 121 15.18 -8.23 -0.19
CA VAL A 121 14.91 -7.04 0.65
C VAL A 121 15.83 -5.87 0.30
N ASP A 122 17.09 -6.13 -0.02
CA ASP A 122 18.06 -5.09 -0.37
C ASP A 122 17.94 -4.57 -1.82
N HIS A 123 17.34 -5.35 -2.74
CA HIS A 123 17.16 -4.98 -4.14
C HIS A 123 15.80 -4.41 -4.50
N VAL A 124 14.81 -4.53 -3.62
CA VAL A 124 13.51 -3.85 -3.80
C VAL A 124 13.71 -2.36 -3.60
N ASP A 125 13.19 -1.53 -4.53
CA ASP A 125 13.25 -0.05 -4.44
C ASP A 125 12.27 0.54 -3.42
N ILE A 126 11.89 -0.25 -2.42
CA ILE A 126 11.07 0.17 -1.28
C ILE A 126 11.94 0.17 -0.03
N GLY A 127 11.95 1.27 0.71
CA GLY A 127 12.56 1.34 2.03
C GLY A 127 11.78 0.48 3.02
N LEU A 128 12.45 -0.41 3.73
CA LEU A 128 11.84 -1.28 4.74
C LEU A 128 12.54 -1.07 6.07
N LEU A 129 11.76 -0.77 7.09
CA LEU A 129 12.18 -0.63 8.49
C LEU A 129 11.22 -1.43 9.37
N SER A 130 11.74 -2.41 10.13
CA SER A 130 10.93 -3.06 11.15
C SER A 130 11.55 -2.93 12.52
N PHE A 131 10.70 -2.85 13.54
CA PHE A 131 11.12 -2.74 14.92
C PHE A 131 10.09 -3.38 15.88
N ASP A 132 10.59 -3.85 17.03
CA ASP A 132 9.77 -4.40 18.11
C ASP A 132 9.18 -3.30 19.01
N GLU A 133 8.40 -3.70 20.01
CA GLU A 133 7.78 -2.80 21.00
C GLU A 133 8.81 -2.00 21.82
N ASN A 134 10.05 -2.49 21.94
CA ASN A 134 11.16 -1.82 22.63
C ASN A 134 11.93 -0.87 21.68
N GLY A 135 11.51 -0.74 20.42
CA GLY A 135 12.18 0.05 19.41
C GLY A 135 13.47 -0.57 18.87
N ARG A 136 13.71 -1.87 19.10
CA ARG A 136 14.84 -2.58 18.52
C ARG A 136 14.56 -2.87 17.05
N ILE A 137 15.45 -2.41 16.18
CA ILE A 137 15.34 -2.57 14.74
C ILE A 137 15.80 -3.97 14.33
N GLU A 138 14.96 -4.68 13.56
CA GLU A 138 15.23 -6.00 13.02
C GLU A 138 15.54 -5.97 11.51
N ILE A 139 14.75 -5.21 10.73
CA ILE A 139 14.98 -5.01 9.31
C ILE A 139 15.26 -3.53 9.05
N TYR A 140 16.31 -3.25 8.32
CA TYR A 140 16.69 -1.90 7.90
C TYR A 140 17.46 -1.99 6.58
N ASN A 141 16.74 -1.99 5.46
CA ASN A 141 17.33 -2.19 4.14
C ASN A 141 18.04 -0.93 3.61
N ARG A 142 18.75 -1.10 2.50
CA ARG A 142 19.56 -0.04 1.87
C ARG A 142 18.71 1.20 1.50
N VAL A 143 17.48 1.00 1.05
CA VAL A 143 16.60 2.10 0.61
C VAL A 143 16.11 2.90 1.80
N ALA A 144 15.70 2.25 2.89
CA ALA A 144 15.32 2.92 4.13
C ALA A 144 16.49 3.73 4.72
N LYS A 145 17.72 3.20 4.66
CA LYS A 145 18.95 3.94 5.07
C LYS A 145 19.14 5.23 4.28
N ARG A 146 18.86 5.20 2.99
CA ARG A 146 18.92 6.38 2.11
C ARG A 146 17.88 7.43 2.47
N TYR A 147 16.62 7.02 2.71
CA TYR A 147 15.54 7.95 3.06
C TYR A 147 15.69 8.55 4.45
N LEU A 148 16.14 7.76 5.42
CA LEU A 148 16.31 8.22 6.79
C LEU A 148 17.68 8.87 7.03
N ASN A 149 18.60 8.80 6.06
CA ASN A 149 19.97 9.31 6.13
C ASN A 149 20.77 8.79 7.34
N VAL A 150 20.53 7.54 7.72
CA VAL A 150 21.24 6.85 8.82
C VAL A 150 21.76 5.51 8.33
N GLN A 151 23.09 5.33 8.36
CA GLN A 151 23.71 4.13 7.77
C GLN A 151 23.55 2.88 8.66
N GLN A 152 23.69 3.03 9.97
CA GLN A 152 23.56 1.92 10.91
C GLN A 152 22.91 2.40 12.20
N THR A 153 21.87 1.72 12.61
CA THR A 153 21.23 1.88 13.91
C THR A 153 20.56 0.58 14.33
N ARG A 154 20.54 0.31 15.62
CA ARG A 154 19.84 -0.82 16.22
C ARG A 154 18.63 -0.40 17.05
N GLN A 155 18.46 0.91 17.23
CA GLN A 155 17.42 1.50 18.05
C GLN A 155 16.68 2.59 17.27
N LEU A 156 15.35 2.51 17.27
CA LEU A 156 14.49 3.50 16.61
C LEU A 156 14.75 4.93 17.15
N LEU A 157 15.02 5.07 18.44
CA LEU A 157 15.28 6.36 19.07
C LEU A 157 16.49 7.09 18.46
N SER A 158 17.48 6.36 17.93
CA SER A 158 18.64 6.96 17.28
C SER A 158 18.28 7.71 15.99
N LEU A 159 17.15 7.38 15.35
CA LEU A 159 16.64 8.12 14.18
C LEU A 159 16.20 9.53 14.54
N LYS A 160 15.75 9.78 15.77
CA LYS A 160 15.34 11.08 16.26
C LYS A 160 16.42 12.15 16.11
N ILE A 161 17.68 11.76 16.31
CA ILE A 161 18.83 12.70 16.23
C ILE A 161 19.09 13.10 14.78
N ALA A 162 18.90 12.17 13.83
CA ALA A 162 19.19 12.41 12.42
C ALA A 162 17.99 13.04 11.67
N ASN A 163 16.76 12.64 12.02
CA ASN A 163 15.54 13.14 11.39
C ASN A 163 14.35 13.03 12.37
N ASP A 164 14.13 14.07 13.15
CA ASP A 164 13.06 14.13 14.18
C ASP A 164 11.66 14.04 13.55
N GLU A 165 11.48 14.62 12.35
CA GLU A 165 10.19 14.59 11.64
C GLU A 165 9.82 13.15 11.22
N MET A 166 10.74 12.46 10.55
CA MET A 166 10.52 11.06 10.17
C MET A 166 10.39 10.15 11.37
N PHE A 167 11.15 10.38 12.44
CA PHE A 167 10.99 9.65 13.68
C PHE A 167 9.58 9.79 14.25
N LYS A 168 9.01 11.01 14.27
CA LYS A 168 7.64 11.24 14.72
C LYS A 168 6.64 10.48 13.85
N ILE A 169 6.74 10.59 12.52
CA ILE A 169 5.85 9.87 11.60
C ILE A 169 5.92 8.36 11.86
N ILE A 170 7.12 7.77 11.88
CA ILE A 170 7.32 6.33 12.06
C ILE A 170 6.77 5.83 13.40
N SER A 171 6.96 6.61 14.47
CA SER A 171 6.49 6.22 15.81
C SER A 171 4.98 6.32 15.97
N THR A 172 4.35 7.33 15.35
CA THR A 172 2.92 7.62 15.53
C THR A 172 2.00 6.95 14.49
N ILE A 173 2.51 6.59 13.30
CA ILE A 173 1.71 5.96 12.26
C ILE A 173 1.05 4.67 12.77
N ASN A 174 -0.26 4.55 12.61
CA ASN A 174 -1.02 3.37 13.01
C ASN A 174 -0.94 2.27 11.96
N PRO A 175 -1.03 0.98 12.35
CA PRO A 175 -1.12 -0.12 11.41
C PRO A 175 -2.30 0.07 10.43
N GLY A 176 -2.04 -0.11 9.13
CA GLY A 176 -3.02 0.13 8.06
C GLY A 176 -3.14 1.58 7.60
N GLN A 177 -2.49 2.53 8.27
CA GLN A 177 -2.46 3.93 7.86
C GLN A 177 -1.42 4.15 6.76
N GLU A 178 -1.73 5.07 5.84
CA GLU A 178 -0.85 5.55 4.79
C GLU A 178 -0.66 7.06 4.93
N ILE A 179 0.59 7.51 4.88
CA ILE A 179 0.95 8.94 4.96
C ILE A 179 1.79 9.30 3.74
N LEU A 180 1.37 10.32 3.01
CA LEU A 180 2.18 10.92 1.95
C LEU A 180 3.03 12.04 2.54
N HIS A 181 4.36 11.88 2.47
CA HIS A 181 5.31 12.86 2.99
C HIS A 181 6.24 13.34 1.88
N LYS A 182 6.42 14.66 1.76
CA LYS A 182 7.35 15.27 0.80
C LYS A 182 8.67 15.56 1.48
N MET A 183 9.75 15.04 0.93
CA MET A 183 11.09 15.26 1.47
C MET A 183 12.13 15.51 0.37
N ILE A 184 13.21 16.20 0.73
CA ILE A 184 14.31 16.47 -0.20
C ILE A 184 15.36 15.37 -0.06
N ILE A 185 15.58 14.61 -1.12
CA ILE A 185 16.59 13.54 -1.20
C ILE A 185 17.52 13.86 -2.37
N ASN A 186 18.82 13.92 -2.12
CA ASN A 186 19.83 14.27 -3.15
C ASN A 186 19.48 15.55 -3.93
N ASN A 187 19.00 16.59 -3.25
CA ASN A 187 18.56 17.87 -3.84
C ASN A 187 17.32 17.78 -4.76
N HIS A 188 16.59 16.66 -4.75
CA HIS A 188 15.33 16.51 -5.45
C HIS A 188 14.19 16.36 -4.45
N LEU A 189 13.09 17.07 -4.70
CA LEU A 189 11.85 16.91 -3.92
C LEU A 189 11.21 15.58 -4.33
N GLN A 190 11.04 14.67 -3.38
CA GLN A 190 10.41 13.37 -3.61
C GLN A 190 9.16 13.23 -2.76
N SER A 191 8.16 12.55 -3.30
CA SER A 191 6.91 12.22 -2.63
C SER A 191 6.96 10.78 -2.16
N ILE A 192 7.15 10.57 -0.85
CA ILE A 192 7.31 9.26 -0.25
C ILE A 192 5.99 8.83 0.40
N LEU A 193 5.45 7.72 -0.06
CA LEU A 193 4.33 7.04 0.59
C LEU A 193 4.86 6.18 1.73
N ILE A 194 4.44 6.48 2.94
CA ILE A 194 4.81 5.77 4.17
C ILE A 194 3.61 4.95 4.60
N LYS A 195 3.81 3.63 4.77
CA LYS A 195 2.76 2.70 5.21
C LYS A 195 3.27 1.85 6.36
N ALA A 196 2.42 1.62 7.36
CA ALA A 196 2.73 0.75 8.48
C ALA A 196 1.83 -0.47 8.50
N ILE A 197 2.41 -1.63 8.82
CA ILE A 197 1.70 -2.87 9.13
C ILE A 197 2.23 -3.46 10.43
N GLU A 198 1.40 -4.20 11.11
CA GLU A 198 1.74 -4.92 12.34
C GLU A 198 1.78 -6.42 12.08
N LEU A 199 2.87 -7.05 12.47
CA LEU A 199 3.09 -8.49 12.38
C LEU A 199 3.11 -9.06 13.79
N LYS A 200 2.17 -9.94 14.11
CA LYS A 200 2.07 -10.61 15.42
C LYS A 200 2.67 -11.99 15.35
N PHE A 201 3.72 -12.21 16.13
CA PHE A 201 4.31 -13.53 16.38
C PHE A 201 3.90 -13.99 17.77
N GLU A 202 4.04 -15.29 18.07
CA GLU A 202 3.61 -15.88 19.36
C GLU A 202 4.12 -15.16 20.60
N SER A 203 5.30 -14.53 20.53
CA SER A 203 5.95 -13.85 21.66
C SER A 203 6.24 -12.37 21.46
N ASN A 204 6.12 -11.85 20.22
CA ASN A 204 6.53 -10.48 19.90
C ASN A 204 5.61 -9.86 18.84
N THR A 205 5.37 -8.56 18.99
CA THR A 205 4.73 -7.73 17.98
C THR A 205 5.80 -6.91 17.27
N ILE A 206 5.82 -6.97 15.94
CA ILE A 206 6.77 -6.23 15.09
C ILE A 206 5.99 -5.26 14.23
N LYS A 207 6.37 -3.99 14.27
CA LYS A 207 5.86 -2.97 13.35
C LYS A 207 6.79 -2.88 12.15
N LEU A 208 6.24 -3.08 10.95
CA LEU A 208 6.96 -2.91 9.69
C LEU A 208 6.47 -1.64 9.01
N VAL A 209 7.39 -0.74 8.71
CA VAL A 209 7.14 0.51 7.98
C VAL A 209 7.83 0.43 6.63
N SER A 210 7.06 0.72 5.57
CA SER A 210 7.57 0.81 4.20
C SER A 210 7.58 2.24 3.71
N PHE A 211 8.57 2.59 2.89
CA PHE A 211 8.78 3.90 2.27
C PHE A 211 8.87 3.69 0.76
N GLN A 212 7.91 4.18 0.01
CA GLN A 212 7.86 4.05 -1.44
C GLN A 212 7.91 5.44 -2.09
N ASP A 213 8.85 5.66 -3.02
CA ASP A 213 8.85 6.84 -3.87
C ASP A 213 7.75 6.69 -4.92
N ILE A 214 6.79 7.61 -4.91
CA ILE A 214 5.69 7.66 -5.87
C ILE A 214 5.71 8.97 -6.68
N THR A 215 6.86 9.66 -6.72
CA THR A 215 7.02 10.95 -7.41
C THR A 215 6.68 10.78 -8.90
N ASN A 216 7.27 9.80 -9.56
CA ASN A 216 7.05 9.56 -10.98
C ASN A 216 5.59 9.20 -11.31
N GLU A 217 4.92 8.44 -10.45
CA GLU A 217 3.52 8.07 -10.59
C GLU A 217 2.61 9.28 -10.45
N LEU A 218 2.91 10.17 -9.50
CA LEU A 218 2.19 11.41 -9.30
C LEU A 218 2.41 12.37 -10.47
N ASP A 219 3.66 12.59 -10.87
CA ASP A 219 4.03 13.47 -12.00
C ASP A 219 3.38 12.99 -13.29
N LYS A 220 3.35 11.68 -13.54
CA LYS A 220 2.67 11.10 -14.70
C LYS A 220 1.17 11.33 -14.66
N LYS A 221 0.51 11.12 -13.52
CA LYS A 221 -0.93 11.40 -13.37
C LYS A 221 -1.24 12.88 -13.56
N GLU A 222 -0.39 13.76 -13.05
CA GLU A 222 -0.51 15.20 -13.22
C GLU A 222 -0.35 15.59 -14.71
N LEU A 223 0.67 15.06 -15.39
CA LEU A 223 0.91 15.29 -16.81
C LEU A 223 -0.27 14.80 -17.68
N ASP A 224 -0.78 13.60 -17.42
CA ASP A 224 -1.94 13.04 -18.12
C ASP A 224 -3.18 13.94 -17.92
N SER A 225 -3.38 14.45 -16.71
CA SER A 225 -4.46 15.40 -16.40
C SER A 225 -4.30 16.72 -17.16
N TRP A 226 -3.07 17.28 -17.20
CA TRP A 226 -2.74 18.48 -17.98
C TRP A 226 -2.96 18.28 -19.49
N GLN A 227 -2.55 17.15 -20.04
CA GLN A 227 -2.75 16.83 -21.46
C GLN A 227 -4.24 16.73 -21.83
N ARG A 228 -5.05 16.08 -20.97
CA ARG A 228 -6.51 16.03 -21.17
C ARG A 228 -7.10 17.44 -21.14
N LEU A 229 -6.70 18.27 -20.19
CA LEU A 229 -7.15 19.65 -20.03
C LEU A 229 -6.80 20.49 -21.25
N ILE A 230 -5.56 20.44 -21.74
CA ILE A 230 -5.13 21.16 -22.95
C ILE A 230 -5.93 20.70 -24.17
N ARG A 231 -6.18 19.41 -24.33
CA ARG A 231 -6.99 18.87 -25.44
C ARG A 231 -8.40 19.43 -25.44
N VAL A 232 -9.06 19.48 -24.28
CA VAL A 232 -10.41 20.04 -24.14
C VAL A 232 -10.41 21.54 -24.44
N LEU A 233 -9.45 22.29 -23.87
CA LEU A 233 -9.29 23.71 -24.15
C LEU A 233 -9.13 24.00 -25.65
N THR A 234 -8.24 23.27 -26.29
CA THR A 234 -7.99 23.43 -27.74
C THR A 234 -9.24 23.15 -28.54
N HIS A 235 -9.98 22.08 -28.21
CA HIS A 235 -11.22 21.71 -28.86
C HIS A 235 -12.30 22.80 -28.73
N GLU A 236 -12.55 23.29 -27.50
CA GLU A 236 -13.57 24.32 -27.26
C GLU A 236 -13.22 25.68 -27.88
N ILE A 237 -11.93 26.05 -27.84
CA ILE A 237 -11.44 27.26 -28.54
C ILE A 237 -11.63 27.12 -30.05
N MET A 238 -11.25 25.99 -30.64
CA MET A 238 -11.40 25.78 -32.08
C MET A 238 -12.88 25.75 -32.52
N ASN A 239 -13.74 25.10 -31.73
CA ASN A 239 -15.19 25.06 -31.94
C ASN A 239 -15.82 26.47 -31.91
N SER A 240 -15.24 27.40 -31.18
CA SER A 240 -15.73 28.79 -31.11
C SER A 240 -15.09 29.68 -32.16
N ILE A 241 -13.79 29.57 -32.42
CA ILE A 241 -13.07 30.43 -33.36
C ILE A 241 -13.43 30.09 -34.83
N SER A 242 -13.57 28.81 -35.19
CA SER A 242 -13.84 28.39 -36.57
C SER A 242 -15.16 28.95 -37.14
N PRO A 243 -16.31 28.89 -36.42
CA PRO A 243 -17.54 29.53 -36.89
C PRO A 243 -17.42 31.04 -37.02
N ILE A 244 -16.78 31.71 -36.03
CA ILE A 244 -16.55 33.16 -36.06
C ILE A 244 -15.78 33.54 -37.32
N THR A 245 -14.66 32.88 -37.59
CA THR A 245 -13.79 33.15 -38.74
C THR A 245 -14.54 32.88 -40.06
N SER A 246 -15.25 31.74 -40.12
CA SER A 246 -16.03 31.37 -41.32
C SER A 246 -17.14 32.40 -41.63
N LEU A 247 -17.93 32.75 -40.60
CA LEU A 247 -19.00 33.74 -40.75
C LEU A 247 -18.48 35.14 -41.12
N THR A 248 -17.37 35.55 -40.50
CA THR A 248 -16.71 36.83 -40.81
C THR A 248 -16.27 36.88 -42.28
N THR A 249 -15.70 35.75 -42.80
CA THR A 249 -15.29 35.63 -44.19
C THR A 249 -16.51 35.71 -45.13
N VAL A 250 -17.59 35.01 -44.80
CA VAL A 250 -18.82 35.03 -45.57
C VAL A 250 -19.45 36.43 -45.61
N ILE A 251 -19.56 37.07 -44.44
CA ILE A 251 -20.12 38.42 -44.31
C ILE A 251 -19.28 39.41 -45.09
N SER A 252 -17.95 39.38 -44.96
CA SER A 252 -17.03 40.22 -45.73
C SER A 252 -17.22 40.03 -47.25
N GLY A 253 -17.47 38.79 -47.70
CA GLY A 253 -17.73 38.49 -49.09
C GLY A 253 -19.02 39.08 -49.66
N TYR A 254 -20.01 39.44 -48.81
CA TYR A 254 -21.21 40.16 -49.27
C TYR A 254 -20.94 41.62 -49.65
N PHE A 255 -19.86 42.22 -49.09
CA PHE A 255 -19.55 43.65 -49.25
C PHE A 255 -18.29 43.88 -50.10
N LYS A 256 -17.64 42.83 -50.62
CA LYS A 256 -16.45 42.91 -51.48
C LYS A 256 -16.72 42.29 -52.84
N LYS A 257 -16.21 42.91 -53.93
CA LYS A 257 -16.25 42.33 -55.26
C LYS A 257 -15.24 41.16 -55.36
N LYS A 258 -15.60 40.16 -56.12
CA LYS A 258 -14.78 38.96 -56.31
C LYS A 258 -13.46 39.19 -57.07
N ASP A 259 -13.36 40.25 -57.88
CA ASP A 259 -12.27 40.42 -58.86
C ASP A 259 -11.15 41.36 -58.33
N ASP A 260 -11.46 42.33 -57.49
CA ASP A 260 -10.50 43.38 -57.10
C ASP A 260 -10.57 43.81 -55.58
N ASP A 261 -11.25 43.04 -54.73
CA ASP A 261 -11.46 43.34 -53.34
C ASP A 261 -12.08 44.72 -53.04
N SER A 262 -12.59 45.39 -54.07
CA SER A 262 -13.30 46.70 -53.97
C SER A 262 -14.69 46.52 -53.37
N GLN A 263 -15.22 47.60 -52.77
CA GLN A 263 -16.56 47.57 -52.15
C GLN A 263 -17.67 47.37 -53.19
N VAL A 264 -18.66 46.59 -52.84
CA VAL A 264 -19.88 46.41 -53.63
C VAL A 264 -20.70 47.73 -53.56
N PRO A 265 -21.24 48.26 -54.68
CA PRO A 265 -22.11 49.43 -54.62
C PRO A 265 -23.34 49.21 -53.75
N LEU A 266 -23.79 50.26 -53.04
CA LEU A 266 -24.92 50.19 -52.10
C LEU A 266 -26.22 49.73 -52.73
N GLU A 267 -26.38 50.01 -54.08
CA GLU A 267 -27.55 49.64 -54.87
C GLU A 267 -27.71 48.11 -55.08
N VAL A 268 -26.64 47.34 -54.85
CA VAL A 268 -26.63 45.86 -54.97
C VAL A 268 -26.91 45.17 -53.62
N ILE A 269 -26.89 45.91 -52.54
CA ILE A 269 -27.13 45.38 -51.17
C ILE A 269 -28.65 45.35 -50.96
N ASP A 270 -29.22 44.15 -51.11
CA ASP A 270 -30.65 43.93 -50.92
C ASP A 270 -30.98 43.61 -49.46
N HIS A 271 -32.27 43.58 -49.13
CA HIS A 271 -32.77 43.22 -47.79
C HIS A 271 -32.33 41.81 -47.35
N GLN A 272 -32.08 40.91 -48.30
CA GLN A 272 -31.68 39.54 -47.98
C GLN A 272 -30.21 39.48 -47.53
N ILE A 273 -29.34 40.28 -48.13
CA ILE A 273 -27.93 40.43 -47.71
C ILE A 273 -27.87 41.05 -46.29
N ILE A 274 -28.66 42.08 -46.01
CA ILE A 274 -28.74 42.72 -44.68
C ILE A 274 -29.21 41.71 -43.65
N SER A 275 -30.27 40.96 -43.90
CA SER A 275 -30.81 39.94 -42.99
C SER A 275 -29.78 38.83 -42.68
N LYS A 276 -29.10 38.30 -43.71
CA LYS A 276 -28.03 37.29 -43.57
C LYS A 276 -26.85 37.83 -42.75
N THR A 277 -26.47 39.06 -43.00
CA THR A 277 -25.38 39.74 -42.24
C THR A 277 -25.75 39.86 -40.79
N LEU A 278 -26.95 40.35 -40.43
CA LEU A 278 -27.43 40.47 -39.06
C LEU A 278 -27.51 39.12 -38.38
N SER A 279 -28.03 38.11 -39.04
CA SER A 279 -28.05 36.73 -38.49
C SER A 279 -26.64 36.19 -38.21
N GLY A 280 -25.71 36.40 -39.17
CA GLY A 280 -24.31 35.98 -39.00
C GLY A 280 -23.60 36.72 -37.86
N LEU A 281 -23.82 38.05 -37.70
CA LEU A 281 -23.27 38.83 -36.60
C LEU A 281 -23.83 38.40 -35.25
N ASN A 282 -25.12 38.08 -35.14
CA ASN A 282 -25.73 37.53 -33.93
C ASN A 282 -25.09 36.19 -33.56
N THR A 283 -24.87 35.30 -34.51
CA THR A 283 -24.20 34.02 -34.27
C THR A 283 -22.75 34.22 -33.81
N ILE A 284 -22.01 35.18 -34.37
CA ILE A 284 -20.66 35.55 -33.95
C ILE A 284 -20.69 36.04 -32.50
N GLU A 285 -21.64 36.93 -32.14
CA GLU A 285 -21.80 37.48 -30.80
C GLU A 285 -22.11 36.34 -29.78
N GLU A 286 -23.06 35.47 -30.07
CA GLU A 286 -23.40 34.31 -29.21
C GLU A 286 -22.22 33.38 -29.01
N THR A 287 -21.50 33.05 -30.08
CA THR A 287 -20.32 32.20 -30.03
C THR A 287 -19.19 32.85 -29.21
N GLY A 288 -18.97 34.15 -29.36
CA GLY A 288 -18.03 34.94 -28.59
C GLY A 288 -18.38 35.00 -27.10
N LYS A 289 -19.67 35.20 -26.77
CA LYS A 289 -20.15 35.13 -25.38
C LYS A 289 -19.96 33.74 -24.79
N GLY A 290 -20.20 32.69 -25.54
CA GLY A 290 -19.93 31.30 -25.16
C GLY A 290 -18.45 31.07 -24.80
N LEU A 291 -17.54 31.56 -25.66
CA LEU A 291 -16.09 31.47 -25.43
C LEU A 291 -15.66 32.25 -24.20
N LEU A 292 -16.14 33.46 -23.98
CA LEU A 292 -15.87 34.24 -22.76
C LEU A 292 -16.33 33.48 -21.51
N GLY A 293 -17.54 32.92 -21.51
CA GLY A 293 -18.06 32.12 -20.42
C GLY A 293 -17.21 30.87 -20.15
N PHE A 294 -16.66 30.25 -21.20
CA PHE A 294 -15.73 29.12 -21.05
C PHE A 294 -14.40 29.57 -20.42
N VAL A 295 -13.82 30.71 -20.86
CA VAL A 295 -12.58 31.27 -20.27
C VAL A 295 -12.78 31.66 -18.81
N ASP A 296 -13.92 32.24 -18.45
CA ASP A 296 -14.23 32.59 -17.04
C ASP A 296 -14.34 31.35 -16.16
N LYS A 297 -14.96 30.28 -16.64
CA LYS A 297 -15.02 29.00 -15.96
C LYS A 297 -13.63 28.36 -15.79
N TYR A 298 -12.77 28.45 -16.81
CA TYR A 298 -11.38 28.01 -16.71
C TYR A 298 -10.59 28.81 -15.66
N ARG A 299 -10.75 30.12 -15.68
CA ARG A 299 -10.10 31.01 -14.69
C ARG A 299 -10.53 30.68 -13.26
N SER A 300 -11.80 30.38 -13.04
CA SER A 300 -12.30 30.01 -11.71
C SER A 300 -11.68 28.69 -11.18
N LEU A 301 -11.27 27.78 -12.05
CA LEU A 301 -10.55 26.57 -11.69
C LEU A 301 -9.06 26.86 -11.36
N THR A 302 -8.39 27.69 -12.17
CA THR A 302 -6.94 27.91 -12.06
C THR A 302 -6.54 29.00 -11.04
N SER A 303 -7.47 29.87 -10.66
CA SER A 303 -7.22 31.04 -9.80
C SER A 303 -8.08 31.03 -8.54
N LEU A 304 -8.25 29.85 -7.94
CA LEU A 304 -8.98 29.75 -6.68
C LEU A 304 -8.18 30.49 -5.57
N PRO A 305 -8.75 31.50 -4.90
CA PRO A 305 -8.07 32.20 -3.82
C PRO A 305 -7.86 31.27 -2.61
N LYS A 306 -6.87 31.58 -1.79
CA LYS A 306 -6.71 30.91 -0.50
C LYS A 306 -7.97 31.06 0.34
N PRO A 307 -8.38 30.04 1.12
CA PRO A 307 -9.58 30.10 1.94
C PRO A 307 -9.50 31.24 2.98
N ASP A 308 -10.55 32.03 3.07
CA ASP A 308 -10.77 32.99 4.16
C ASP A 308 -11.56 32.31 5.27
N LEU A 309 -10.83 31.77 6.25
CA LEU A 309 -11.40 30.92 7.29
C LEU A 309 -12.24 31.71 8.28
N SER A 310 -13.51 31.37 8.42
CA SER A 310 -14.44 31.94 9.37
C SER A 310 -15.22 30.85 10.11
N LYS A 311 -15.68 31.15 11.33
CA LYS A 311 -16.49 30.22 12.11
C LYS A 311 -17.96 30.44 11.83
N PHE A 312 -18.68 29.40 11.45
CA PHE A 312 -20.15 29.44 11.19
C PHE A 312 -20.83 28.14 11.57
N THR A 313 -22.17 28.16 11.64
CA THR A 313 -22.99 26.98 11.88
C THR A 313 -23.39 26.34 10.56
N ILE A 314 -23.35 25.00 10.49
CA ILE A 314 -23.70 24.24 9.27
C ILE A 314 -25.20 24.39 8.98
N ASP A 315 -26.03 24.45 9.99
CA ASP A 315 -27.48 24.64 9.80
C ASP A 315 -27.79 25.94 9.03
N SER A 316 -27.11 27.07 9.38
CA SER A 316 -27.29 28.33 8.67
C SER A 316 -26.87 28.25 7.20
N LEU A 317 -25.77 27.56 6.92
CA LEU A 317 -25.30 27.32 5.55
C LEU A 317 -26.29 26.47 4.75
N PHE A 318 -26.77 25.37 5.31
CA PHE A 318 -27.75 24.48 4.67
C PHE A 318 -29.07 25.21 4.35
N ARG A 319 -29.61 25.99 5.29
CA ARG A 319 -30.82 26.79 5.06
C ARG A 319 -30.61 27.78 3.93
N LYS A 320 -29.47 28.47 3.88
CA LYS A 320 -29.16 29.39 2.79
C LYS A 320 -29.05 28.70 1.44
N CYS A 321 -28.31 27.58 1.35
CA CYS A 321 -28.21 26.79 0.12
C CYS A 321 -29.59 26.28 -0.34
N LYS A 322 -30.43 25.80 0.59
CA LYS A 322 -31.80 25.39 0.29
C LYS A 322 -32.61 26.55 -0.30
N LEU A 323 -32.62 27.72 0.34
CA LEU A 323 -33.34 28.90 -0.13
C LEU A 323 -32.90 29.34 -1.53
N LEU A 324 -31.58 29.36 -1.80
CA LEU A 324 -31.02 29.73 -3.11
C LEU A 324 -31.41 28.74 -4.22
N MET A 325 -31.56 27.47 -3.87
CA MET A 325 -31.82 26.44 -4.85
C MET A 325 -33.32 26.14 -5.04
N GLU A 326 -34.19 26.44 -4.07
CA GLU A 326 -35.64 26.20 -4.17
C GLU A 326 -36.31 26.89 -5.39
N SER A 327 -35.82 28.07 -5.79
CA SER A 327 -36.31 28.78 -6.98
C SER A 327 -35.85 28.18 -8.31
N ASN A 328 -34.79 27.38 -8.29
CA ASN A 328 -34.12 26.82 -9.48
C ASN A 328 -34.35 25.32 -9.67
N ILE A 329 -35.07 24.70 -8.72
CA ILE A 329 -35.33 23.25 -8.71
C ILE A 329 -36.83 23.01 -8.97
N SER A 330 -37.13 21.94 -9.68
CA SER A 330 -38.53 21.54 -9.94
C SER A 330 -39.29 21.26 -8.63
N ASN A 331 -40.53 21.68 -8.57
CA ASN A 331 -41.45 21.47 -7.43
C ASN A 331 -41.63 19.99 -7.01
N TYR A 332 -41.20 19.06 -7.83
CA TYR A 332 -41.23 17.61 -7.57
C TYR A 332 -40.04 17.10 -6.74
N ILE A 333 -39.03 17.95 -6.54
CA ILE A 333 -37.83 17.60 -5.78
C ILE A 333 -37.86 18.22 -4.41
N LYS A 334 -37.71 17.39 -3.36
CA LYS A 334 -37.71 17.83 -1.97
C LYS A 334 -36.31 17.88 -1.41
N ILE A 335 -35.88 19.05 -0.85
CA ILE A 335 -34.62 19.17 -0.11
C ILE A 335 -34.89 18.95 1.38
N ILE A 336 -34.22 17.96 1.97
CA ILE A 336 -34.33 17.56 3.39
C ILE A 336 -32.98 17.93 4.05
N LEU A 337 -33.05 18.56 5.24
CA LEU A 337 -31.88 18.93 6.03
C LEU A 337 -31.80 18.07 7.30
N SER A 338 -30.61 17.57 7.64
CA SER A 338 -30.35 16.82 8.86
C SER A 338 -28.96 17.19 9.39
N VAL A 339 -28.92 17.87 10.52
CA VAL A 339 -27.67 18.27 11.22
C VAL A 339 -27.70 17.63 12.60
N ASN A 340 -26.68 16.84 12.96
CA ASN A 340 -26.61 16.16 14.24
C ASN A 340 -25.18 16.24 14.84
N PRO A 341 -24.98 16.91 15.98
CA PRO A 341 -25.94 17.77 16.70
C PRO A 341 -26.32 19.06 15.92
N GLU A 342 -27.46 19.69 16.22
CA GLU A 342 -27.97 20.85 15.47
C GLU A 342 -27.04 22.08 15.49
N ASP A 343 -26.21 22.20 16.52
CA ASP A 343 -25.30 23.31 16.77
C ASP A 343 -23.88 23.11 16.21
N ILE A 344 -23.68 22.17 15.28
CA ILE A 344 -22.35 21.95 14.68
C ILE A 344 -21.82 23.25 14.07
N THR A 345 -20.67 23.68 14.57
CA THR A 345 -19.89 24.76 13.99
C THR A 345 -18.64 24.22 13.32
N MET A 346 -18.25 24.84 12.21
CA MET A 346 -17.00 24.54 11.53
C MET A 346 -16.21 25.83 11.24
N VAL A 347 -14.90 25.69 11.02
CA VAL A 347 -14.00 26.77 10.60
C VAL A 347 -13.59 26.48 9.16
N ALA A 348 -14.09 27.28 8.22
CA ALA A 348 -13.82 27.12 6.78
C ALA A 348 -14.13 28.44 6.06
N ASP A 349 -13.84 28.51 4.77
CA ASP A 349 -14.32 29.60 3.93
C ASP A 349 -15.79 29.37 3.59
N TYR A 350 -16.65 30.21 4.19
CA TYR A 350 -18.10 30.11 4.03
C TYR A 350 -18.55 30.12 2.56
N ALA A 351 -17.98 31.02 1.75
CA ALA A 351 -18.38 31.19 0.36
C ALA A 351 -17.92 30.00 -0.51
N GLN A 352 -16.73 29.48 -0.26
CA GLN A 352 -16.22 28.32 -0.98
C GLN A 352 -16.99 27.04 -0.63
N VAL A 353 -17.35 26.82 0.65
CA VAL A 353 -18.17 25.66 1.05
C VAL A 353 -19.61 25.80 0.52
N GLU A 354 -20.20 27.01 0.55
CA GLU A 354 -21.48 27.29 -0.10
C GLU A 354 -21.44 26.92 -1.59
N GLN A 355 -20.38 27.28 -2.30
CA GLN A 355 -20.18 26.98 -3.71
C GLN A 355 -20.15 25.47 -3.98
N ILE A 356 -19.46 24.68 -3.13
CA ILE A 356 -19.48 23.22 -3.22
C ILE A 356 -20.91 22.70 -3.08
N LEU A 357 -21.63 23.12 -2.04
CA LEU A 357 -22.98 22.64 -1.77
C LEU A 357 -23.97 22.98 -2.90
N ILE A 358 -23.93 24.19 -3.39
CA ILE A 358 -24.75 24.62 -4.55
C ILE A 358 -24.45 23.76 -5.76
N ASN A 359 -23.17 23.49 -6.06
CA ASN A 359 -22.78 22.63 -7.17
C ASN A 359 -23.29 21.19 -7.00
N LEU A 360 -23.16 20.60 -5.80
CA LEU A 360 -23.64 19.23 -5.53
C LEU A 360 -25.16 19.16 -5.57
N ILE A 361 -25.89 20.15 -5.01
CA ILE A 361 -27.37 20.21 -5.07
C ILE A 361 -27.83 20.34 -6.52
N LYS A 362 -27.15 21.18 -7.34
CA LYS A 362 -27.47 21.32 -8.77
C LYS A 362 -27.28 20.00 -9.51
N ASN A 363 -26.16 19.30 -9.29
CA ASN A 363 -25.91 18.00 -9.90
C ASN A 363 -26.97 16.97 -9.51
N ALA A 364 -27.38 16.94 -8.23
CA ALA A 364 -28.43 16.09 -7.72
C ALA A 364 -29.80 16.42 -8.35
N ALA A 365 -30.13 17.71 -8.45
CA ALA A 365 -31.39 18.15 -9.08
C ALA A 365 -31.46 17.75 -10.57
N GLU A 366 -30.36 17.88 -11.28
CA GLU A 366 -30.26 17.43 -12.69
C GLU A 366 -30.39 15.90 -12.83
N ALA A 367 -29.82 15.12 -11.89
CA ALA A 367 -29.98 13.66 -11.84
C ALA A 367 -31.40 13.20 -11.51
N LEU A 368 -32.25 14.12 -11.05
CA LEU A 368 -33.64 13.91 -10.65
C LEU A 368 -34.65 14.50 -11.67
N SER A 369 -34.22 15.03 -12.81
CA SER A 369 -35.07 15.75 -13.77
C SER A 369 -36.31 14.95 -14.20
N ASP A 370 -36.16 13.64 -14.35
CA ASP A 370 -37.24 12.75 -14.82
C ASP A 370 -37.98 12.03 -13.69
N LYS A 371 -37.68 12.35 -12.40
CA LYS A 371 -38.23 11.64 -11.24
C LYS A 371 -39.27 12.44 -10.50
N LYS A 372 -40.52 11.93 -10.47
CA LYS A 372 -41.68 12.60 -9.80
C LYS A 372 -41.54 12.72 -8.27
N ASN A 373 -40.72 11.90 -7.61
CA ASN A 373 -40.47 11.91 -6.16
C ASN A 373 -38.98 12.03 -5.88
N GLY A 374 -38.34 13.08 -6.43
CA GLY A 374 -36.96 13.38 -6.19
C GLY A 374 -36.71 13.84 -4.77
N THR A 375 -35.66 13.31 -4.14
CA THR A 375 -35.21 13.78 -2.82
C THR A 375 -33.72 14.07 -2.86
N ILE A 376 -33.35 15.22 -2.27
CA ILE A 376 -31.96 15.59 -2.00
C ILE A 376 -31.84 15.74 -0.49
N HIS A 377 -30.95 14.99 0.13
CA HIS A 377 -30.76 15.01 1.58
C HIS A 377 -29.37 15.60 1.89
N LEU A 378 -29.36 16.74 2.58
CA LEU A 378 -28.15 17.35 3.14
C LEU A 378 -28.00 16.88 4.57
N LYS A 379 -26.94 16.13 4.87
CA LYS A 379 -26.63 15.62 6.20
C LYS A 379 -25.33 16.21 6.70
N ALA A 380 -25.25 16.49 8.00
CA ALA A 380 -24.00 16.85 8.65
C ALA A 380 -23.90 16.20 10.02
N PHE A 381 -22.71 15.70 10.35
CA PHE A 381 -22.44 15.09 11.65
C PHE A 381 -20.96 15.19 12.01
N ARG A 382 -20.65 15.09 13.30
CA ARG A 382 -19.27 15.03 13.80
C ARG A 382 -18.75 13.60 13.72
N ALA A 383 -17.50 13.47 13.24
CA ALA A 383 -16.69 12.26 13.34
C ALA A 383 -15.52 12.53 14.30
N ASP A 384 -14.82 11.46 14.71
CA ASP A 384 -13.69 11.54 15.68
C ASP A 384 -12.58 12.48 15.20
N ASP A 385 -12.39 12.60 13.89
CA ASP A 385 -11.32 13.35 13.23
C ASP A 385 -11.80 14.57 12.41
N GLY A 386 -13.06 15.01 12.60
CA GLY A 386 -13.53 16.19 11.90
C GLY A 386 -15.04 16.30 11.72
N THR A 387 -15.45 17.13 10.75
CA THR A 387 -16.84 17.34 10.38
C THR A 387 -17.13 16.70 9.02
N ILE A 388 -18.21 15.94 8.93
CA ILE A 388 -18.65 15.30 7.69
C ILE A 388 -19.93 15.99 7.22
N ILE A 389 -19.96 16.35 5.94
CA ILE A 389 -21.14 16.83 5.23
C ILE A 389 -21.42 15.88 4.08
N GLN A 390 -22.68 15.44 3.97
CA GLN A 390 -23.13 14.55 2.90
C GLN A 390 -24.26 15.18 2.09
N VAL A 391 -24.21 14.99 0.78
CA VAL A 391 -25.26 15.34 -0.16
C VAL A 391 -25.69 14.06 -0.87
N GLU A 392 -26.88 13.58 -0.54
CA GLU A 392 -27.44 12.34 -1.08
C GLU A 392 -28.61 12.65 -1.99
N ASP A 393 -28.68 12.03 -3.15
CA ASP A 393 -29.83 12.04 -4.06
C ASP A 393 -30.33 10.61 -4.33
N ASN A 394 -31.60 10.51 -4.69
CA ASN A 394 -32.20 9.26 -5.13
C ASN A 394 -32.35 9.21 -6.66
N GLY A 395 -31.47 9.84 -7.43
CA GLY A 395 -31.51 9.97 -8.88
C GLY A 395 -31.07 8.73 -9.67
N ILE A 396 -30.64 8.97 -10.91
CA ILE A 396 -30.20 7.91 -11.84
C ILE A 396 -28.91 7.24 -11.41
N GLY A 397 -28.12 7.88 -10.54
CA GLY A 397 -26.82 7.39 -10.11
C GLY A 397 -25.74 7.51 -11.17
N ILE A 398 -24.51 7.05 -10.82
CA ILE A 398 -23.30 7.13 -11.64
C ILE A 398 -22.78 5.71 -11.88
N SER A 399 -22.40 5.38 -13.12
CA SER A 399 -21.78 4.09 -13.42
C SER A 399 -20.37 3.99 -12.82
N GLY A 400 -19.99 2.79 -12.36
CA GLY A 400 -18.68 2.51 -11.79
C GLY A 400 -17.53 2.86 -12.73
N ASP A 401 -17.71 2.68 -14.04
CA ASP A 401 -16.68 2.93 -15.06
C ASP A 401 -16.26 4.40 -15.15
N ILE A 402 -17.13 5.34 -14.75
CA ILE A 402 -16.87 6.79 -14.86
C ILE A 402 -16.65 7.46 -13.50
N ILE A 403 -16.79 6.73 -12.39
CA ILE A 403 -16.67 7.31 -11.03
C ILE A 403 -15.32 8.01 -10.79
N GLU A 404 -14.24 7.48 -11.32
CA GLU A 404 -12.92 8.10 -11.21
C GLU A 404 -12.79 9.36 -12.07
N ASP A 405 -13.48 9.42 -13.21
CA ASP A 405 -13.38 10.51 -14.17
C ASP A 405 -14.26 11.72 -13.82
N ILE A 406 -15.28 11.59 -12.99
CA ILE A 406 -16.20 12.71 -12.67
C ILE A 406 -15.53 13.91 -12.01
N PHE A 407 -14.36 13.70 -11.37
CA PHE A 407 -13.55 14.76 -10.77
C PHE A 407 -12.48 15.33 -11.73
N VAL A 408 -12.36 14.79 -12.94
CA VAL A 408 -11.46 15.32 -13.97
C VAL A 408 -12.07 16.61 -14.53
N PRO A 409 -11.33 17.71 -14.63
CA PRO A 409 -11.83 18.96 -15.18
C PRO A 409 -12.39 18.78 -16.60
N PHE A 410 -13.52 19.42 -16.88
CA PHE A 410 -14.25 19.38 -18.16
C PHE A 410 -14.84 18.00 -18.54
N TYR A 411 -14.71 17.00 -17.69
CA TYR A 411 -15.41 15.74 -17.91
C TYR A 411 -16.90 15.90 -17.61
N THR A 412 -17.74 15.60 -18.57
CA THR A 412 -19.19 15.68 -18.43
C THR A 412 -19.88 14.66 -19.34
N THR A 413 -20.93 14.05 -18.86
CA THR A 413 -21.84 13.20 -19.63
C THR A 413 -23.08 13.97 -20.10
N LYS A 414 -23.17 15.28 -19.79
CA LYS A 414 -24.34 16.14 -20.06
C LYS A 414 -24.05 17.08 -21.22
N GLU A 415 -24.99 17.26 -22.14
CA GLU A 415 -24.84 18.16 -23.30
C GLU A 415 -24.59 19.62 -22.89
N SER A 416 -25.20 20.11 -21.83
CA SER A 416 -25.03 21.50 -21.31
C SER A 416 -24.10 21.63 -20.12
N GLY A 417 -23.47 20.53 -19.71
CA GLY A 417 -22.59 20.49 -18.55
C GLY A 417 -21.22 21.09 -18.84
N SER A 418 -20.71 21.96 -17.96
CA SER A 418 -19.35 22.51 -18.09
C SER A 418 -18.26 21.53 -17.67
N GLY A 419 -18.57 20.46 -16.94
CA GLY A 419 -17.61 19.50 -16.40
C GLY A 419 -16.62 20.08 -15.35
N ILE A 420 -16.86 21.29 -14.86
CA ILE A 420 -15.93 21.97 -13.91
C ILE A 420 -16.39 21.85 -12.45
N GLY A 421 -17.67 21.71 -12.22
CA GLY A 421 -18.22 21.81 -10.87
C GLY A 421 -17.59 20.84 -9.85
N LEU A 422 -17.51 19.55 -10.18
CA LEU A 422 -16.93 18.53 -9.28
C LEU A 422 -15.41 18.68 -9.12
N SER A 423 -14.68 19.03 -10.17
CA SER A 423 -13.24 19.29 -10.10
C SER A 423 -12.94 20.53 -9.24
N LEU A 424 -13.72 21.60 -9.37
CA LEU A 424 -13.64 22.78 -8.51
C LEU A 424 -13.97 22.44 -7.05
N SER A 425 -15.02 21.64 -6.81
CA SER A 425 -15.37 21.18 -5.46
C SER A 425 -14.23 20.39 -4.83
N LYS A 426 -13.55 19.53 -5.59
CA LYS A 426 -12.38 18.77 -5.12
C LYS A 426 -11.21 19.70 -4.77
N GLN A 427 -10.94 20.71 -5.59
CA GLN A 427 -9.88 21.67 -5.35
C GLN A 427 -10.15 22.56 -4.12
N ILE A 428 -11.41 22.99 -3.93
CA ILE A 428 -11.82 23.70 -2.72
C ILE A 428 -11.60 22.83 -1.47
N MET A 429 -12.01 21.57 -1.51
CA MET A 429 -11.79 20.64 -0.40
C MET A 429 -10.30 20.45 -0.10
N GLN A 430 -9.46 20.31 -1.12
CA GLN A 430 -8.00 20.20 -0.96
C GLN A 430 -7.40 21.45 -0.31
N ASN A 431 -7.87 22.65 -0.67
CA ASN A 431 -7.40 23.90 -0.06
C ASN A 431 -7.83 24.06 1.41
N HIS A 432 -8.82 23.28 1.86
CA HIS A 432 -9.27 23.18 3.24
C HIS A 432 -8.70 21.94 3.97
N ASP A 433 -7.64 21.31 3.43
CA ASP A 433 -7.08 20.05 3.94
C ASP A 433 -8.12 18.93 4.13
N GLY A 434 -9.23 19.02 3.37
CA GLY A 434 -10.34 18.10 3.39
C GLY A 434 -10.36 17.14 2.19
N THR A 435 -11.32 16.23 2.19
CA THR A 435 -11.52 15.27 1.10
C THR A 435 -12.96 15.26 0.61
N ILE A 436 -13.15 14.99 -0.68
CA ILE A 436 -14.46 14.71 -1.28
C ILE A 436 -14.45 13.29 -1.86
N SER A 437 -15.48 12.52 -1.55
CA SER A 437 -15.69 11.18 -2.09
C SER A 437 -17.12 11.00 -2.57
N VAL A 438 -17.36 9.97 -3.38
CA VAL A 438 -18.69 9.64 -3.91
C VAL A 438 -18.95 8.15 -3.77
N ASN A 439 -20.18 7.83 -3.37
CA ASN A 439 -20.72 6.47 -3.40
C ASN A 439 -21.99 6.50 -4.25
N SER A 440 -22.00 5.76 -5.37
CA SER A 440 -23.10 5.79 -6.31
C SER A 440 -23.23 4.48 -7.06
N ALA A 441 -24.45 4.16 -7.45
CA ALA A 441 -24.73 3.03 -8.32
C ALA A 441 -25.90 3.37 -9.27
N PRO A 442 -25.90 2.88 -10.51
CA PRO A 442 -26.97 3.11 -11.46
C PRO A 442 -28.35 2.77 -10.89
N GLY A 443 -29.29 3.71 -10.98
CA GLY A 443 -30.65 3.58 -10.47
C GLY A 443 -30.83 3.72 -8.97
N LYS A 444 -29.74 3.85 -8.17
CA LYS A 444 -29.82 3.98 -6.71
C LYS A 444 -29.55 5.40 -6.20
N GLY A 445 -29.14 6.31 -7.07
CA GLY A 445 -28.75 7.66 -6.71
C GLY A 445 -27.26 7.78 -6.37
N SER A 446 -26.89 8.95 -5.83
CA SER A 446 -25.50 9.24 -5.48
C SER A 446 -25.41 9.89 -4.10
N GLU A 447 -24.33 9.57 -3.36
CA GLU A 447 -23.99 10.18 -2.09
C GLU A 447 -22.57 10.79 -2.22
N PHE A 448 -22.48 12.11 -2.15
CA PHE A 448 -21.22 12.82 -2.07
C PHE A 448 -20.90 13.12 -0.61
N THR A 449 -19.71 12.75 -0.16
CA THR A 449 -19.23 12.96 1.21
C THR A 449 -18.05 13.94 1.20
N LEU A 450 -18.20 15.04 1.94
CA LEU A 450 -17.17 16.05 2.21
C LEU A 450 -16.67 15.83 3.63
N LYS A 451 -15.37 15.60 3.81
CA LYS A 451 -14.75 15.42 5.11
C LYS A 451 -13.77 16.56 5.36
N PHE A 452 -14.05 17.40 6.37
CA PHE A 452 -13.17 18.45 6.85
C PHE A 452 -12.45 17.97 8.10
N GLN A 453 -11.13 18.11 8.13
CA GLN A 453 -10.31 17.80 9.30
C GLN A 453 -10.45 18.91 10.35
N LEU A 454 -10.26 18.58 11.64
CA LEU A 454 -10.31 19.53 12.77
C LEU A 454 -9.06 20.39 12.79
#